data_e5230f794dd21d8ddc2d4560121c9608
#
_entry.id   e5230f794dd21d8ddc2d4560121c9608
#
_cell.length_a   1.000
_cell.length_b   1.000
_cell.length_c   1.000
_cell.angle_alpha   90.00
_cell.angle_beta   90.00
_cell.angle_gamma   90.00
#
_symmetry.space_group_name_H-M   'P 1'
#
loop_
_entity.id
_entity.type
_entity.pdbx_description
1 polymer ?
#
loop_
_entity_poly.entity_id
_entity_poly.type
_entity_poly.pdbx_seq_one_letter_code
_entity_poly.pdbx_strand_id
1 'polypeptide(L)'
;MKTIYNAKHALHRAEYEFFRGEKVAAFEKPERADWVLAALQRDGVGDVLAPTPHSDDAILKVHSARYVSFLRGAHSEYVSLGGKGDVFPSIWPIRGMRSDVEPKNFAARMGLYSFDSGSPLTSGTWAAAREGADCAMTGAALLSAGETSALVLTRPPG
;
A
#
# COMPACT_ATOMS: atom_id res chain seq x y z
N MET A 1 -10.75 -9.87 -21.07
CA MET A 1 -9.81 -9.85 -19.91
C MET A 1 -10.58 -9.42 -18.69
N LYS A 2 -10.36 -10.06 -17.54
CA LYS A 2 -10.99 -9.65 -16.27
C LYS A 2 -10.11 -8.64 -15.54
N THR A 3 -10.73 -7.62 -14.95
CA THR A 3 -10.04 -6.60 -14.14
C THR A 3 -10.44 -6.78 -12.68
N ILE A 4 -9.48 -6.99 -11.79
CA ILE A 4 -9.70 -7.05 -10.35
C ILE A 4 -9.39 -5.65 -9.79
N TYR A 5 -10.39 -5.03 -9.16
CA TYR A 5 -10.32 -3.64 -8.71
C TYR A 5 -10.28 -3.51 -7.20
N ASN A 6 -9.32 -2.75 -6.71
CA ASN A 6 -9.19 -2.41 -5.29
C ASN A 6 -10.13 -1.24 -4.94
N ALA A 7 -11.33 -1.52 -4.48
CA ALA A 7 -12.29 -0.47 -4.10
C ALA A 7 -11.84 0.36 -2.89
N LYS A 8 -10.92 -0.16 -2.05
CA LYS A 8 -10.38 0.56 -0.89
C LYS A 8 -9.17 1.43 -1.22
N HIS A 9 -8.73 1.47 -2.47
CA HIS A 9 -7.56 2.28 -2.85
C HIS A 9 -7.65 3.74 -2.42
N ALA A 10 -8.86 4.33 -2.44
CA ALA A 10 -9.09 5.72 -2.07
C ALA A 10 -8.90 6.02 -0.58
N LEU A 11 -8.85 4.99 0.28
CA LEU A 11 -8.56 5.15 1.71
C LEU A 11 -7.11 5.58 1.96
N HIS A 12 -6.20 5.24 1.02
CA HIS A 12 -4.85 5.80 1.02
C HIS A 12 -4.85 7.09 0.20
N ARG A 13 -5.00 8.22 0.89
CA ARG A 13 -5.01 9.57 0.29
C ARG A 13 -4.04 10.46 1.05
N ALA A 14 -2.80 10.52 0.58
CA ALA A 14 -1.83 11.48 1.08
C ALA A 14 -2.20 12.90 0.61
N GLU A 15 -2.07 13.86 1.51
CA GLU A 15 -2.30 15.28 1.17
C GLU A 15 -1.08 15.90 0.46
N TYR A 16 0.12 15.47 0.85
CA TYR A 16 1.38 15.99 0.33
C TYR A 16 2.46 14.91 0.33
N GLU A 17 3.54 15.22 -0.35
CA GLU A 17 4.79 14.46 -0.35
C GLU A 17 6.00 15.37 -0.32
N PHE A 18 7.18 14.83 -0.05
CA PHE A 18 8.43 15.57 -0.13
C PHE A 18 9.11 15.32 -1.47
N PHE A 19 9.30 16.38 -2.24
CA PHE A 19 10.00 16.33 -3.51
C PHE A 19 11.14 17.34 -3.52
N ARG A 20 12.38 16.85 -3.69
CA ARG A 20 13.61 17.69 -3.67
C ARG A 20 13.75 18.57 -2.42
N GLY A 21 13.30 18.07 -1.26
CA GLY A 21 13.36 18.80 0.00
C GLY A 21 12.20 19.78 0.24
N GLU A 22 11.27 19.91 -0.70
CA GLU A 22 10.10 20.76 -0.58
C GLU A 22 8.84 19.93 -0.32
N LYS A 23 7.91 20.51 0.43
CA LYS A 23 6.57 19.96 0.64
C LYS A 23 5.69 20.35 -0.55
N VAL A 24 5.27 19.37 -1.34
CA VAL A 24 4.42 19.57 -2.52
C VAL A 24 3.12 18.78 -2.39
N ALA A 25 2.10 19.12 -3.17
CA ALA A 25 0.88 18.31 -3.24
C ALA A 25 1.23 16.90 -3.74
N ALA A 26 0.64 15.87 -3.14
CA ALA A 26 0.91 14.49 -3.52
C ALA A 26 0.63 14.24 -5.01
N PHE A 27 1.61 13.67 -5.73
CA PHE A 27 1.43 13.24 -7.13
C PHE A 27 0.70 11.91 -7.21
N GLU A 28 0.91 11.03 -6.21
CA GLU A 28 0.21 9.76 -6.11
C GLU A 28 -1.19 9.99 -5.49
N LYS A 29 -2.23 9.93 -6.33
CA LYS A 29 -3.61 10.26 -5.98
C LYS A 29 -4.57 9.12 -6.32
N PRO A 30 -5.66 8.94 -5.54
CA PRO A 30 -6.70 7.96 -5.84
C PRO A 30 -7.27 8.09 -7.25
N GLU A 31 -7.46 9.29 -7.73
CA GLU A 31 -8.04 9.59 -9.04
C GLU A 31 -7.30 8.89 -10.19
N ARG A 32 -6.03 8.52 -10.02
CA ARG A 32 -5.27 7.77 -11.04
C ARG A 32 -5.88 6.40 -11.32
N ALA A 33 -6.33 5.68 -10.27
CA ALA A 33 -7.02 4.41 -10.45
C ALA A 33 -8.43 4.62 -11.04
N ASP A 34 -9.12 5.67 -10.63
CA ASP A 34 -10.45 6.00 -11.13
C ASP A 34 -10.42 6.32 -12.63
N TRP A 35 -9.40 7.04 -13.11
CA TRP A 35 -9.23 7.32 -14.55
C TRP A 35 -8.98 6.04 -15.36
N VAL A 36 -8.16 5.13 -14.84
CA VAL A 36 -7.92 3.83 -15.49
C VAL A 36 -9.20 3.00 -15.52
N LEU A 37 -9.92 2.91 -14.40
CA LEU A 37 -11.18 2.20 -14.33
C LEU A 37 -12.21 2.75 -15.32
N ALA A 38 -12.38 4.07 -15.38
CA ALA A 38 -13.29 4.71 -16.30
C ALA A 38 -12.92 4.43 -17.77
N ALA A 39 -11.63 4.42 -18.11
CA ALA A 39 -11.17 4.07 -19.45
C ALA A 39 -11.49 2.61 -19.80
N LEU A 40 -11.23 1.66 -18.90
CA LEU A 40 -11.55 0.25 -19.12
C LEU A 40 -13.05 0.01 -19.35
N GLN A 41 -13.89 0.69 -18.56
CA GLN A 41 -15.35 0.61 -18.68
C GLN A 41 -15.85 1.22 -19.98
N ARG A 42 -15.37 2.41 -20.34
CA ARG A 42 -15.72 3.10 -21.59
C ARG A 42 -15.37 2.26 -22.82
N ASP A 43 -14.18 1.63 -22.80
CA ASP A 43 -13.66 0.88 -23.94
C ASP A 43 -14.10 -0.59 -23.92
N GLY A 44 -14.92 -1.01 -22.98
CA GLY A 44 -15.48 -2.36 -22.90
C GLY A 44 -14.43 -3.46 -22.71
N VAL A 45 -13.37 -3.21 -21.95
CA VAL A 45 -12.22 -4.13 -21.82
C VAL A 45 -12.50 -5.29 -20.85
N GLY A 46 -13.73 -5.79 -20.80
CA GLY A 46 -14.13 -6.95 -20.01
C GLY A 46 -14.68 -6.59 -18.62
N ASP A 47 -14.91 -7.60 -17.79
CA ASP A 47 -15.60 -7.47 -16.51
C ASP A 47 -14.68 -6.91 -15.43
N VAL A 48 -15.23 -6.05 -14.58
CA VAL A 48 -14.58 -5.56 -13.36
C VAL A 48 -15.09 -6.37 -12.16
N LEU A 49 -14.17 -6.97 -11.42
CA LEU A 49 -14.45 -7.87 -10.31
C LEU A 49 -13.90 -7.31 -9.00
N ALA A 50 -14.61 -7.57 -7.91
CA ALA A 50 -14.05 -7.40 -6.57
C ALA A 50 -13.02 -8.50 -6.26
N PRO A 51 -12.00 -8.24 -5.43
CA PRO A 51 -11.10 -9.28 -4.98
C PRO A 51 -11.79 -10.26 -4.03
N THR A 52 -11.31 -11.49 -4.04
CA THR A 52 -11.65 -12.48 -3.01
C THR A 52 -10.73 -12.25 -1.79
N PRO A 53 -11.26 -12.17 -0.56
CA PRO A 53 -10.45 -12.09 0.63
C PRO A 53 -9.57 -13.34 0.79
N HIS A 54 -8.29 -13.14 1.12
CA HIS A 54 -7.33 -14.20 1.41
C HIS A 54 -6.81 -14.09 2.85
N SER A 55 -6.23 -15.18 3.38
CA SER A 55 -5.52 -15.11 4.66
C SER A 55 -4.22 -14.30 4.55
N ASP A 56 -3.66 -13.88 5.68
CA ASP A 56 -2.36 -13.19 5.71
C ASP A 56 -1.18 -14.14 5.42
N ASP A 57 -1.40 -15.45 5.31
CA ASP A 57 -0.32 -16.45 5.12
C ASP A 57 0.51 -16.18 3.86
N ALA A 58 -0.14 -15.76 2.76
CA ALA A 58 0.58 -15.41 1.53
C ALA A 58 1.47 -14.18 1.72
N ILE A 59 0.99 -13.18 2.45
CA ILE A 59 1.74 -11.96 2.77
C ILE A 59 2.93 -12.30 3.67
N LEU A 60 2.73 -13.15 4.68
CA LEU A 60 3.77 -13.57 5.62
C LEU A 60 4.86 -14.47 5.01
N LYS A 61 4.64 -15.03 3.82
CA LYS A 61 5.69 -15.70 3.04
C LYS A 61 6.71 -14.73 2.44
N VAL A 62 6.30 -13.48 2.21
CA VAL A 62 7.13 -12.45 1.56
C VAL A 62 7.63 -11.43 2.59
N HIS A 63 6.78 -11.05 3.53
CA HIS A 63 7.06 -10.02 4.53
C HIS A 63 7.20 -10.61 5.93
N SER A 64 8.10 -10.06 6.73
CA SER A 64 8.22 -10.46 8.14
C SER A 64 6.96 -10.10 8.93
N ALA A 65 6.59 -10.95 9.89
CA ALA A 65 5.44 -10.71 10.74
C ALA A 65 5.53 -9.37 11.50
N ARG A 66 6.75 -8.96 11.91
CA ARG A 66 6.97 -7.67 12.57
C ARG A 66 6.66 -6.47 11.66
N TYR A 67 7.03 -6.54 10.37
CA TYR A 67 6.68 -5.50 9.39
C TYR A 67 5.17 -5.40 9.18
N VAL A 68 4.51 -6.53 8.96
CA VAL A 68 3.05 -6.58 8.78
C VAL A 68 2.31 -6.03 10.01
N SER A 69 2.77 -6.40 11.21
CA SER A 69 2.22 -5.88 12.47
C SER A 69 2.43 -4.36 12.60
N PHE A 70 3.63 -3.88 12.29
CA PHE A 70 3.92 -2.45 12.27
C PHE A 70 3.02 -1.70 11.30
N LEU A 71 2.96 -2.11 10.04
CA LEU A 71 2.17 -1.43 9.01
C LEU A 71 0.69 -1.35 9.37
N ARG A 72 0.15 -2.41 9.99
CA ARG A 72 -1.24 -2.47 10.45
C ARG A 72 -1.55 -1.42 11.53
N GLY A 73 -0.63 -1.14 12.43
CA GLY A 73 -0.82 -0.28 13.59
C GLY A 73 -0.13 1.09 13.52
N ALA A 74 0.74 1.32 12.56
CA ALA A 74 1.65 2.47 12.55
C ALA A 74 0.95 3.83 12.65
N HIS A 75 -0.09 4.08 11.88
CA HIS A 75 -0.80 5.36 11.91
C HIS A 75 -1.51 5.57 13.27
N SER A 76 -2.17 4.53 13.79
CA SER A 76 -2.85 4.62 15.10
C SER A 76 -1.86 4.87 16.23
N GLU A 77 -0.70 4.23 16.19
CA GLU A 77 0.36 4.48 17.18
C GLU A 77 0.90 5.91 17.05
N TYR A 78 1.15 6.39 15.84
CA TYR A 78 1.59 7.76 15.60
C TYR A 78 0.63 8.79 16.23
N VAL A 79 -0.68 8.60 16.02
CA VAL A 79 -1.70 9.47 16.62
C VAL A 79 -1.69 9.38 18.14
N SER A 80 -1.53 8.19 18.72
CA SER A 80 -1.46 8.00 20.18
C SER A 80 -0.26 8.70 20.82
N LEU A 81 0.81 8.91 20.05
CA LEU A 81 2.01 9.65 20.46
C LEU A 81 1.88 11.18 20.23
N GLY A 82 0.69 11.66 19.86
CA GLY A 82 0.42 13.09 19.62
C GLY A 82 0.68 13.56 18.18
N GLY A 83 0.98 12.62 17.25
CA GLY A 83 1.17 12.92 15.84
C GLY A 83 -0.13 13.36 15.16
N LYS A 84 0.01 14.18 14.12
CA LYS A 84 -1.12 14.71 13.34
C LYS A 84 -0.86 14.53 11.84
N GLY A 85 -1.91 14.18 11.09
CA GLY A 85 -1.84 13.98 9.64
C GLY A 85 -1.13 12.68 9.28
N ASP A 86 -0.49 12.68 8.11
CA ASP A 86 0.19 11.51 7.56
C ASP A 86 1.55 11.29 8.21
N VAL A 87 1.96 10.03 8.27
CA VAL A 87 3.25 9.64 8.85
C VAL A 87 4.31 9.58 7.76
N PHE A 88 5.39 10.33 7.94
CA PHE A 88 6.55 10.31 7.05
C PHE A 88 7.77 9.76 7.78
N PRO A 89 8.59 8.90 7.13
CA PRO A 89 9.89 8.56 7.67
C PRO A 89 10.81 9.79 7.62
N SER A 90 11.61 9.95 8.66
CA SER A 90 12.57 11.08 8.78
C SER A 90 13.99 10.64 9.07
N ILE A 91 14.18 9.38 9.45
CA ILE A 91 15.48 8.77 9.74
C ILE A 91 15.50 7.35 9.23
N TRP A 92 16.63 6.88 8.74
CA TRP A 92 16.83 5.51 8.24
C TRP A 92 18.08 4.88 8.83
N PRO A 93 18.10 3.55 9.02
CA PRO A 93 19.33 2.86 9.35
C PRO A 93 20.30 2.97 8.17
N ILE A 94 21.56 3.29 8.46
CA ILE A 94 22.61 3.26 7.45
C ILE A 94 23.04 1.81 7.16
N ARG A 95 23.66 1.60 5.98
CA ARG A 95 24.21 0.31 5.60
C ARG A 95 25.19 -0.20 6.67
N GLY A 96 25.02 -1.43 7.12
CA GLY A 96 25.82 -2.05 8.16
C GLY A 96 25.30 -1.88 9.58
N MET A 97 24.26 -1.08 9.80
CA MET A 97 23.56 -1.10 11.09
C MET A 97 22.69 -2.36 11.23
N ARG A 98 22.48 -2.76 12.46
CA ARG A 98 21.59 -3.89 12.78
C ARG A 98 20.16 -3.57 12.37
N SER A 99 19.54 -4.49 11.64
CA SER A 99 18.11 -4.44 11.27
C SER A 99 17.33 -5.66 11.79
N ASP A 100 18.03 -6.56 12.51
CA ASP A 100 17.46 -7.78 13.12
C ASP A 100 16.71 -7.47 14.42
N VAL A 101 17.06 -6.37 15.10
CA VAL A 101 16.40 -5.90 16.32
C VAL A 101 15.48 -4.72 16.00
N GLU A 102 14.21 -4.85 16.33
CA GLU A 102 13.24 -3.78 16.13
C GLU A 102 13.45 -2.66 17.16
N PRO A 103 13.60 -1.41 16.72
CA PRO A 103 13.72 -0.26 17.62
C PRO A 103 12.43 -0.04 18.44
N LYS A 104 12.58 0.43 19.68
CA LYS A 104 11.44 0.84 20.51
C LYS A 104 10.86 2.19 20.08
N ASN A 105 11.70 3.09 19.57
CA ASN A 105 11.27 4.42 19.15
C ASN A 105 10.48 4.32 17.84
N PHE A 106 9.33 4.99 17.78
CA PHE A 106 8.42 4.96 16.62
C PHE A 106 9.09 5.46 15.33
N ALA A 107 9.78 6.61 15.37
CA ALA A 107 10.43 7.17 14.17
C ALA A 107 11.52 6.24 13.63
N ALA A 108 12.27 5.55 14.52
CA ALA A 108 13.26 4.57 14.12
C ALA A 108 12.62 3.31 13.51
N ARG A 109 11.47 2.86 13.99
CA ARG A 109 10.70 1.77 13.34
C ARG A 109 10.17 2.20 11.99
N MET A 110 9.64 3.43 11.88
CA MET A 110 9.18 3.96 10.61
C MET A 110 10.30 3.95 9.57
N GLY A 111 11.52 4.38 9.95
CA GLY A 111 12.69 4.33 9.06
C GLY A 111 13.20 2.92 8.79
N LEU A 112 13.08 1.98 9.74
CA LEU A 112 13.44 0.57 9.51
C LEU A 112 12.59 -0.08 8.42
N TYR A 113 11.31 0.30 8.32
CA TYR A 113 10.33 -0.30 7.43
C TYR A 113 10.00 0.55 6.18
N SER A 114 10.76 1.60 5.94
CA SER A 114 10.66 2.42 4.73
C SER A 114 12.04 2.66 4.11
N PHE A 115 12.10 2.96 2.84
CA PHE A 115 13.35 3.23 2.13
C PHE A 115 13.42 4.63 1.54
N ASP A 116 12.33 5.37 1.54
CA ASP A 116 12.29 6.78 1.11
C ASP A 116 11.20 7.58 1.86
N SER A 117 11.09 8.86 1.56
CA SER A 117 10.06 9.76 2.10
C SER A 117 8.86 9.97 1.17
N GLY A 118 8.79 9.27 0.05
CA GLY A 118 7.74 9.43 -0.95
C GLY A 118 6.48 8.60 -0.67
N SER A 119 6.52 7.71 0.33
CA SER A 119 5.42 6.79 0.65
C SER A 119 4.90 7.03 2.07
N PRO A 120 4.09 8.08 2.31
CA PRO A 120 3.53 8.34 3.63
C PRO A 120 2.52 7.28 4.04
N LEU A 121 2.40 7.04 5.36
CA LEU A 121 1.32 6.22 5.90
C LEU A 121 0.16 7.12 6.32
N THR A 122 -0.99 6.91 5.71
CA THR A 122 -2.27 7.53 6.10
C THR A 122 -3.06 6.57 6.99
N SER A 123 -4.16 7.02 7.56
CA SER A 123 -5.07 6.17 8.37
C SER A 123 -5.63 4.99 7.59
N GLY A 124 -5.73 5.10 6.27
CA GLY A 124 -6.28 4.06 5.38
C GLY A 124 -5.25 3.22 4.64
N THR A 125 -3.94 3.48 4.82
CA THR A 125 -2.88 2.78 4.06
C THR A 125 -2.96 1.28 4.22
N TRP A 126 -3.09 0.77 5.45
CA TRP A 126 -3.19 -0.68 5.68
C TRP A 126 -4.37 -1.30 4.93
N ALA A 127 -5.56 -0.70 5.04
CA ALA A 127 -6.77 -1.24 4.40
C ALA A 127 -6.64 -1.25 2.87
N ALA A 128 -6.09 -0.18 2.28
CA ALA A 128 -5.86 -0.08 0.84
C ALA A 128 -4.80 -1.09 0.36
N ALA A 129 -3.67 -1.18 1.03
CA ALA A 129 -2.59 -2.09 0.67
C ALA A 129 -3.01 -3.56 0.83
N ARG A 130 -3.73 -3.89 1.92
CA ARG A 130 -4.20 -5.25 2.19
C ARG A 130 -5.19 -5.73 1.11
N GLU A 131 -6.13 -4.90 0.70
CA GLU A 131 -7.04 -5.24 -0.41
C GLU A 131 -6.31 -5.30 -1.75
N GLY A 132 -5.27 -4.48 -1.93
CA GLY A 132 -4.39 -4.57 -3.10
C GLY A 132 -3.72 -5.94 -3.21
N ALA A 133 -3.25 -6.50 -2.10
CA ALA A 133 -2.73 -7.87 -2.05
C ALA A 133 -3.81 -8.92 -2.38
N ASP A 134 -5.03 -8.76 -1.89
CA ASP A 134 -6.15 -9.63 -2.26
C ASP A 134 -6.46 -9.55 -3.76
N CYS A 135 -6.38 -8.37 -4.37
CA CYS A 135 -6.54 -8.21 -5.81
C CYS A 135 -5.48 -9.00 -6.59
N ALA A 136 -4.22 -8.92 -6.18
CA ALA A 136 -3.13 -9.65 -6.84
C ALA A 136 -3.31 -11.17 -6.72
N MET A 137 -3.65 -11.67 -5.52
CA MET A 137 -3.90 -13.09 -5.28
C MET A 137 -5.11 -13.59 -6.06
N THR A 138 -6.18 -12.79 -6.15
CA THR A 138 -7.36 -13.12 -6.97
C THR A 138 -7.01 -13.19 -8.45
N GLY A 139 -6.20 -12.25 -8.95
CA GLY A 139 -5.73 -12.28 -10.33
C GLY A 139 -4.89 -13.52 -10.63
N ALA A 140 -3.99 -13.89 -9.73
CA ALA A 140 -3.20 -15.13 -9.86
C ALA A 140 -4.08 -16.38 -9.86
N ALA A 141 -5.13 -16.43 -9.00
CA ALA A 141 -6.06 -17.54 -8.96
C ALA A 141 -6.85 -17.69 -10.27
N LEU A 142 -7.27 -16.57 -10.88
CA LEU A 142 -7.94 -16.59 -12.19
C LEU A 142 -7.04 -17.18 -13.29
N LEU A 143 -5.76 -16.78 -13.34
CA LEU A 143 -4.80 -17.35 -14.28
C LEU A 143 -4.60 -18.85 -14.04
N SER A 144 -4.51 -19.28 -12.79
CA SER A 144 -4.40 -20.69 -12.43
C SER A 144 -5.64 -21.50 -12.79
N ALA A 145 -6.81 -20.85 -12.85
CA ALA A 145 -8.08 -21.45 -13.27
C ALA A 145 -8.27 -21.48 -14.80
N GLY A 146 -7.30 -21.02 -15.59
CA GLY A 146 -7.31 -21.08 -17.04
C GLY A 146 -7.63 -19.79 -17.77
N GLU A 147 -7.79 -18.66 -17.07
CA GLU A 147 -7.86 -17.36 -17.74
C GLU A 147 -6.52 -17.03 -18.41
N THR A 148 -6.58 -16.49 -19.62
CA THR A 148 -5.36 -16.17 -20.39
C THR A 148 -4.69 -14.88 -19.92
N SER A 149 -5.46 -13.95 -19.31
CA SER A 149 -4.96 -12.68 -18.79
C SER A 149 -5.89 -12.10 -17.73
N ALA A 150 -5.31 -11.38 -16.77
CA ALA A 150 -6.03 -10.60 -15.78
C ALA A 150 -5.32 -9.27 -15.56
N LEU A 151 -6.07 -8.20 -15.36
CA LEU A 151 -5.56 -6.91 -14.94
C LEU A 151 -5.84 -6.71 -13.44
N VAL A 152 -4.83 -6.34 -12.69
CA VAL A 152 -4.98 -5.98 -11.27
C VAL A 152 -4.84 -4.46 -11.14
N LEU A 153 -5.97 -3.79 -10.91
CA LEU A 153 -6.03 -2.34 -10.76
C LEU A 153 -6.06 -2.00 -9.27
N THR A 154 -4.90 -1.69 -8.72
CA THR A 154 -4.72 -1.43 -7.31
C THR A 154 -3.78 -0.25 -7.05
N ARG A 155 -3.87 0.32 -5.85
CA ARG A 155 -2.97 1.27 -5.20
C ARG A 155 -3.18 1.19 -3.66
N PRO A 156 -2.26 1.73 -2.82
CA PRO A 156 -1.05 2.47 -3.22
C PRO A 156 -0.07 1.59 -3.99
N PRO A 157 0.85 2.19 -4.75
CA PRO A 157 2.03 1.48 -5.24
C PRO A 157 2.89 1.07 -4.05
N GLY A 158 3.56 -0.08 -4.18
CA GLY A 158 4.21 -0.88 -3.13
C GLY A 158 5.17 -0.21 -2.20
#